data_e22ea5bc8c7db3b26c374a4159ec263d
#
_entry.id   e22ea5bc8c7db3b26c374a4159ec263d
#
_cell.length_a   1.000
_cell.length_b   1.000
_cell.length_c   1.000
_cell.angle_alpha   90.00
_cell.angle_beta   90.00
_cell.angle_gamma   90.00
#
_symmetry.space_group_name_H-M   'P 1'
#
loop_
_entity.id
_entity.type
_entity.pdbx_description
1 polymer ?
#
loop_
_entity_poly.entity_id
_entity_poly.type
_entity_poly.pdbx_seq_one_letter_code
_entity_poly.pdbx_strand_id
1 'polypeptide(L)'
;MTLTAEQREIQALAREFAENEIRPRAAEWDQARALDDAVFAKLAEVGFLGMTIPEEHGGLGLDPLTYLLVLEELAWGDAAVALSVAVHNGLVAATVVRHGTPDQKRDLLPALASGERLGAFALSEPQAGSDVGAVATAATRDGAGWRLAGEKRWVTNGARAGLAVAFARTGDRKLGAFLVELPAAGWTPTNRELTMGFRGSETVSVELSGVAVPGTRVLGDPESGFRIAMEALDQGRVGLAAQAVGIARAALEHAVMYALGREQFDQPIARFGGIQEKLAEMARRVTAARLVTHHAGAAMAEEIGSGPDSLTARAAIAKLTASETASWVADEAVQIFGGYGYMRDYPVEKLMRDAKGTEIFEGTSEILRLVIARELLRDHPSTTDRRVT
;
A
#
# COMPACT_ATOMS: atom_id res chain seq x y z
N MET A 1 -20.99 -8.01 -5.60
CA MET A 1 -21.14 -6.54 -5.61
C MET A 1 -21.21 -6.08 -7.05
N THR A 2 -22.18 -5.23 -7.40
CA THR A 2 -22.34 -4.73 -8.79
C THR A 2 -21.78 -3.32 -8.85
N LEU A 3 -20.77 -3.10 -9.70
CA LEU A 3 -20.17 -1.78 -9.92
C LEU A 3 -21.16 -0.84 -10.61
N THR A 4 -21.10 0.45 -10.30
CA THR A 4 -21.82 1.51 -11.04
C THR A 4 -21.26 1.66 -12.46
N ALA A 5 -21.93 2.44 -13.33
CA ALA A 5 -21.38 2.74 -14.65
C ALA A 5 -20.08 3.52 -14.55
N GLU A 6 -20.04 4.54 -13.70
CA GLU A 6 -18.87 5.37 -13.44
C GLU A 6 -17.67 4.54 -12.91
N GLN A 7 -17.90 3.66 -11.93
CA GLN A 7 -16.84 2.77 -11.41
C GLN A 7 -16.25 1.88 -12.49
N ARG A 8 -17.08 1.37 -13.42
CA ARG A 8 -16.60 0.58 -14.57
C ARG A 8 -15.79 1.43 -15.56
N GLU A 9 -16.20 2.66 -15.81
CA GLU A 9 -15.48 3.58 -16.71
C GLU A 9 -14.11 3.96 -16.15
N ILE A 10 -14.04 4.30 -14.86
CA ILE A 10 -12.76 4.62 -14.20
C ILE A 10 -11.85 3.39 -14.14
N GLN A 11 -12.41 2.21 -13.83
CA GLN A 11 -11.65 0.95 -13.85
C GLN A 11 -11.12 0.66 -15.26
N ALA A 12 -11.92 0.86 -16.31
CA ALA A 12 -11.50 0.65 -17.70
C ALA A 12 -10.39 1.63 -18.09
N LEU A 13 -10.48 2.90 -17.70
CA LEU A 13 -9.43 3.90 -17.89
C LEU A 13 -8.12 3.47 -17.19
N ALA A 14 -8.21 3.02 -15.94
CA ALA A 14 -7.04 2.55 -15.20
C ALA A 14 -6.41 1.31 -15.85
N ARG A 15 -7.23 0.39 -16.39
CA ARG A 15 -6.76 -0.78 -17.14
C ARG A 15 -6.04 -0.36 -18.42
N GLU A 16 -6.63 0.53 -19.21
CA GLU A 16 -6.02 1.05 -20.45
C GLU A 16 -4.69 1.75 -20.14
N PHE A 17 -4.65 2.56 -19.11
CA PHE A 17 -3.42 3.19 -18.64
C PHE A 17 -2.36 2.16 -18.26
N ALA A 18 -2.74 1.13 -17.50
CA ALA A 18 -1.82 0.06 -17.09
C ALA A 18 -1.30 -0.75 -18.29
N GLU A 19 -2.14 -1.02 -19.29
CA GLU A 19 -1.76 -1.73 -20.51
C GLU A 19 -0.78 -0.93 -21.39
N ASN A 20 -1.01 0.37 -21.54
CA ASN A 20 -0.27 1.20 -22.48
C ASN A 20 0.97 1.84 -21.87
N GLU A 21 0.91 2.24 -20.59
CA GLU A 21 1.94 3.08 -19.97
C GLU A 21 2.77 2.36 -18.90
N ILE A 22 2.24 1.30 -18.27
CA ILE A 22 2.92 0.62 -17.16
C ILE A 22 3.50 -0.71 -17.61
N ARG A 23 2.66 -1.64 -18.06
CA ARG A 23 3.04 -3.04 -18.32
C ARG A 23 4.19 -3.21 -19.31
N PRO A 24 4.27 -2.42 -20.40
CA PRO A 24 5.37 -2.55 -21.37
C PRO A 24 6.75 -2.21 -20.77
N ARG A 25 6.79 -1.42 -19.69
CA ARG A 25 8.01 -0.94 -19.04
C ARG A 25 8.35 -1.64 -17.74
N ALA A 26 7.47 -2.49 -17.22
CA ALA A 26 7.62 -3.14 -15.91
C ALA A 26 8.94 -3.92 -15.76
N ALA A 27 9.36 -4.65 -16.78
CA ALA A 27 10.62 -5.39 -16.78
C ALA A 27 11.85 -4.46 -16.78
N GLU A 28 11.81 -3.37 -17.53
CA GLU A 28 12.84 -2.34 -17.57
C GLU A 28 13.03 -1.71 -16.18
N TRP A 29 11.93 -1.30 -15.54
CA TRP A 29 11.96 -0.70 -14.20
C TRP A 29 12.45 -1.67 -13.12
N ASP A 30 12.06 -2.95 -13.20
CA ASP A 30 12.56 -3.97 -12.27
C ASP A 30 14.09 -4.16 -12.41
N GLN A 31 14.61 -4.18 -13.64
CA GLN A 31 16.05 -4.30 -13.93
C GLN A 31 16.81 -3.05 -13.50
N ALA A 32 16.32 -1.88 -13.86
CA ALA A 32 16.89 -0.58 -13.48
C ALA A 32 16.77 -0.30 -11.97
N ARG A 33 15.88 -1.02 -11.29
CA ARG A 33 15.49 -0.78 -9.90
C ARG A 33 14.96 0.65 -9.68
N ALA A 34 14.34 1.25 -10.68
CA ALA A 34 13.86 2.62 -10.67
C ALA A 34 12.63 2.79 -11.56
N LEU A 35 11.63 3.49 -11.07
CA LEU A 35 10.60 4.11 -11.88
C LEU A 35 11.15 5.43 -12.43
N ASP A 36 10.83 5.75 -13.67
CA ASP A 36 11.14 7.07 -14.23
C ASP A 36 10.11 8.13 -13.81
N ASP A 37 10.50 9.39 -13.95
CA ASP A 37 9.62 10.49 -13.58
C ASP A 37 8.44 10.65 -14.56
N ALA A 38 8.58 10.14 -15.79
CA ALA A 38 7.55 10.24 -16.81
C ALA A 38 6.27 9.46 -16.42
N VAL A 39 6.39 8.33 -15.71
CA VAL A 39 5.20 7.59 -15.26
C VAL A 39 4.40 8.39 -14.22
N PHE A 40 5.09 9.15 -13.33
CA PHE A 40 4.40 10.00 -12.36
C PHE A 40 3.73 11.20 -13.01
N ALA A 41 4.35 11.81 -14.03
CA ALA A 41 3.74 12.86 -14.81
C ALA A 41 2.45 12.40 -15.50
N LYS A 42 2.47 11.22 -16.13
CA LYS A 42 1.29 10.62 -16.76
C LYS A 42 0.21 10.25 -15.76
N LEU A 43 0.57 9.72 -14.57
CA LEU A 43 -0.37 9.45 -13.48
C LEU A 43 -1.04 10.74 -12.98
N ALA A 44 -0.30 11.85 -12.94
CA ALA A 44 -0.82 13.17 -12.60
C ALA A 44 -1.82 13.69 -13.66
N GLU A 45 -1.48 13.55 -14.94
CA GLU A 45 -2.35 13.97 -16.06
C GLU A 45 -3.74 13.32 -16.03
N VAL A 46 -3.81 12.03 -15.63
CA VAL A 46 -5.08 11.31 -15.48
C VAL A 46 -5.70 11.43 -14.07
N GLY A 47 -5.09 12.23 -13.18
CA GLY A 47 -5.59 12.51 -11.84
C GLY A 47 -5.34 11.37 -10.80
N PHE A 48 -4.59 10.31 -11.14
CA PHE A 48 -4.38 9.17 -10.24
C PHE A 48 -3.47 9.46 -9.04
N LEU A 49 -2.87 10.66 -8.98
CA LEU A 49 -2.19 11.15 -7.77
C LEU A 49 -3.13 11.91 -6.83
N GLY A 50 -4.32 12.34 -7.29
CA GLY A 50 -5.31 13.04 -6.48
C GLY A 50 -6.56 12.23 -6.14
N MET A 51 -6.52 10.90 -6.22
CA MET A 51 -7.72 10.05 -6.13
C MET A 51 -8.52 10.23 -4.83
N THR A 52 -7.83 10.29 -3.68
CA THR A 52 -8.45 10.39 -2.35
C THR A 52 -8.60 11.83 -1.85
N ILE A 53 -8.11 12.81 -2.61
CA ILE A 53 -8.17 14.22 -2.27
C ILE A 53 -9.51 14.79 -2.75
N PRO A 54 -10.26 15.53 -1.90
CA PRO A 54 -11.51 16.16 -2.31
C PRO A 54 -11.33 17.13 -3.50
N GLU A 55 -12.37 17.26 -4.32
CA GLU A 55 -12.38 18.16 -5.49
C GLU A 55 -12.07 19.62 -5.13
N GLU A 56 -12.53 20.10 -3.98
CA GLU A 56 -12.25 21.45 -3.47
C GLU A 56 -10.77 21.74 -3.23
N HIS A 57 -9.94 20.67 -3.17
CA HIS A 57 -8.48 20.73 -3.06
C HIS A 57 -7.78 20.26 -4.33
N GLY A 58 -8.49 20.13 -5.45
CA GLY A 58 -7.94 19.78 -6.76
C GLY A 58 -7.78 18.30 -7.02
N GLY A 59 -8.32 17.43 -6.16
CA GLY A 59 -8.34 15.97 -6.37
C GLY A 59 -9.57 15.48 -7.11
N LEU A 60 -9.71 14.15 -7.21
CA LEU A 60 -10.85 13.48 -7.83
C LEU A 60 -11.97 13.12 -6.84
N GLY A 61 -11.71 13.13 -5.54
CA GLY A 61 -12.68 12.80 -4.50
C GLY A 61 -13.33 11.41 -4.68
N LEU A 62 -12.58 10.44 -5.22
CA LEU A 62 -13.13 9.11 -5.52
C LEU A 62 -13.61 8.41 -4.25
N ASP A 63 -14.71 7.69 -4.37
CA ASP A 63 -15.12 6.77 -3.32
C ASP A 63 -14.08 5.66 -3.10
N PRO A 64 -14.02 5.08 -1.89
CA PRO A 64 -12.98 4.10 -1.57
C PRO A 64 -12.95 2.89 -2.50
N LEU A 65 -14.10 2.39 -2.96
CA LEU A 65 -14.12 1.24 -3.87
C LEU A 65 -13.51 1.61 -5.22
N THR A 66 -13.84 2.78 -5.76
CA THR A 66 -13.27 3.26 -7.03
C THR A 66 -11.75 3.43 -6.93
N TYR A 67 -11.26 4.01 -5.83
CA TYR A 67 -9.82 4.07 -5.54
C TYR A 67 -9.16 2.68 -5.56
N LEU A 68 -9.77 1.67 -4.92
CA LEU A 68 -9.24 0.31 -4.90
C LEU A 68 -9.24 -0.34 -6.29
N LEU A 69 -10.27 -0.09 -7.10
CA LEU A 69 -10.33 -0.58 -8.48
C LEU A 69 -9.17 -0.04 -9.31
N VAL A 70 -8.83 1.24 -9.17
CA VAL A 70 -7.67 1.85 -9.83
C VAL A 70 -6.38 1.20 -9.35
N LEU A 71 -6.16 1.06 -8.04
CA LEU A 71 -4.96 0.41 -7.50
C LEU A 71 -4.80 -1.03 -7.98
N GLU A 72 -5.89 -1.78 -8.09
CA GLU A 72 -5.91 -3.15 -8.60
C GLU A 72 -5.41 -3.21 -10.04
N GLU A 73 -5.85 -2.28 -10.92
CA GLU A 73 -5.42 -2.24 -12.32
C GLU A 73 -3.96 -1.72 -12.45
N LEU A 74 -3.56 -0.74 -11.67
CA LEU A 74 -2.16 -0.29 -11.65
C LEU A 74 -1.22 -1.41 -11.21
N ALA A 75 -1.60 -2.18 -10.16
CA ALA A 75 -0.80 -3.31 -9.68
C ALA A 75 -0.79 -4.50 -10.66
N TRP A 76 -1.85 -4.67 -11.44
CA TRP A 76 -1.85 -5.60 -12.56
C TRP A 76 -0.82 -5.23 -13.63
N GLY A 77 -0.61 -3.94 -13.86
CA GLY A 77 0.44 -3.43 -14.76
C GLY A 77 1.84 -3.58 -14.15
N ASP A 78 2.04 -3.01 -12.98
CA ASP A 78 3.28 -3.12 -12.20
C ASP A 78 3.05 -2.80 -10.72
N ALA A 79 3.44 -3.72 -9.86
CA ALA A 79 3.27 -3.58 -8.40
C ALA A 79 4.06 -2.41 -7.81
N ALA A 80 5.22 -2.05 -8.35
CA ALA A 80 6.06 -0.97 -7.84
C ALA A 80 5.44 0.42 -8.11
N VAL A 81 4.81 0.59 -9.28
CA VAL A 81 4.02 1.80 -9.59
C VAL A 81 2.85 1.91 -8.62
N ALA A 82 2.08 0.84 -8.48
CA ALA A 82 0.92 0.82 -7.57
C ALA A 82 1.31 1.10 -6.12
N LEU A 83 2.47 0.62 -5.64
CA LEU A 83 2.97 0.90 -4.29
C LEU A 83 3.25 2.39 -4.09
N SER A 84 3.94 3.03 -5.04
CA SER A 84 4.24 4.46 -4.96
C SER A 84 2.96 5.31 -4.93
N VAL A 85 1.95 4.95 -5.75
CA VAL A 85 0.64 5.60 -5.80
C VAL A 85 -0.16 5.35 -4.53
N ALA A 86 -0.14 4.12 -3.98
CA ALA A 86 -0.86 3.77 -2.76
C ALA A 86 -0.31 4.49 -1.53
N VAL A 87 1.01 4.58 -1.38
CA VAL A 87 1.64 5.36 -0.28
C VAL A 87 1.26 6.83 -0.40
N HIS A 88 1.32 7.40 -1.60
CA HIS A 88 0.97 8.78 -1.86
C HIS A 88 -0.49 9.10 -1.51
N ASN A 89 -1.44 8.37 -2.08
CA ASN A 89 -2.88 8.59 -1.85
C ASN A 89 -3.36 8.07 -0.49
N GLY A 90 -3.07 6.80 -0.17
CA GLY A 90 -3.65 6.10 0.98
C GLY A 90 -3.00 6.46 2.31
N LEU A 91 -1.67 6.58 2.36
CA LEU A 91 -0.95 6.84 3.61
C LEU A 91 -0.68 8.33 3.83
N VAL A 92 -0.43 9.13 2.79
CA VAL A 92 -0.08 10.54 2.96
C VAL A 92 -1.27 11.45 2.73
N ALA A 93 -1.82 11.48 1.52
CA ALA A 93 -2.92 12.40 1.19
C ALA A 93 -4.16 12.14 2.05
N ALA A 94 -4.60 10.87 2.19
CA ALA A 94 -5.74 10.52 3.03
C ALA A 94 -5.52 10.90 4.51
N THR A 95 -4.27 10.78 5.03
CA THR A 95 -3.94 11.18 6.39
C THR A 95 -4.03 12.70 6.57
N VAL A 96 -3.55 13.49 5.58
CA VAL A 96 -3.71 14.96 5.61
C VAL A 96 -5.19 15.35 5.47
N VAL A 97 -5.96 14.69 4.60
CA VAL A 97 -7.41 14.91 4.45
C VAL A 97 -8.13 14.67 5.76
N ARG A 98 -7.80 13.58 6.48
CA ARG A 98 -8.49 13.20 7.71
C ARG A 98 -8.11 14.04 8.93
N HIS A 99 -6.83 14.34 9.11
CA HIS A 99 -6.28 14.92 10.34
C HIS A 99 -5.72 16.34 10.19
N GLY A 100 -5.58 16.84 8.97
CA GLY A 100 -5.06 18.17 8.70
C GLY A 100 -6.03 19.28 9.11
N THR A 101 -5.49 20.38 9.61
CA THR A 101 -6.25 21.62 9.79
C THR A 101 -6.70 22.18 8.44
N PRO A 102 -7.71 23.07 8.38
CA PRO A 102 -8.11 23.72 7.13
C PRO A 102 -6.95 24.38 6.40
N ASP A 103 -6.03 25.01 7.13
CA ASP A 103 -4.85 25.65 6.55
C ASP A 103 -3.86 24.62 5.97
N GLN A 104 -3.57 23.52 6.70
CA GLN A 104 -2.72 22.45 6.21
C GLN A 104 -3.29 21.80 4.94
N LYS A 105 -4.60 21.56 4.90
CA LYS A 105 -5.28 21.00 3.71
C LYS A 105 -5.16 21.93 2.53
N ARG A 106 -5.49 23.22 2.71
CA ARG A 106 -5.40 24.25 1.66
C ARG A 106 -3.99 24.39 1.10
N ASP A 107 -2.97 24.34 1.97
CA ASP A 107 -1.58 24.57 1.59
C ASP A 107 -0.92 23.34 0.93
N LEU A 108 -1.32 22.12 1.30
CA LEU A 108 -0.57 20.91 0.94
C LEU A 108 -1.29 20.01 -0.06
N LEU A 109 -2.63 19.91 0.02
CA LEU A 109 -3.37 18.96 -0.82
C LEU A 109 -3.33 19.28 -2.31
N PRO A 110 -3.38 20.54 -2.78
CA PRO A 110 -3.33 20.84 -4.22
C PRO A 110 -2.03 20.36 -4.89
N ALA A 111 -0.88 20.53 -4.23
CA ALA A 111 0.40 20.08 -4.75
C ALA A 111 0.56 18.54 -4.74
N LEU A 112 -0.12 17.85 -3.82
CA LEU A 112 -0.22 16.40 -3.84
C LEU A 112 -1.16 15.93 -4.96
N ALA A 113 -2.31 16.55 -5.12
CA ALA A 113 -3.31 16.18 -6.13
C ALA A 113 -2.77 16.33 -7.56
N SER A 114 -2.04 17.41 -7.83
CA SER A 114 -1.40 17.67 -9.13
C SER A 114 -0.15 16.83 -9.40
N GLY A 115 0.37 16.10 -8.40
CA GLY A 115 1.64 15.39 -8.51
C GLY A 115 2.89 16.29 -8.50
N GLU A 116 2.75 17.59 -8.28
CA GLU A 116 3.89 18.49 -8.06
C GLU A 116 4.75 18.01 -6.89
N ARG A 117 4.10 17.42 -5.87
CA ARG A 117 4.75 16.80 -4.71
C ARG A 117 4.27 15.37 -4.54
N LEU A 118 5.21 14.43 -4.46
CA LEU A 118 4.89 13.07 -4.03
C LEU A 118 4.92 12.97 -2.50
N GLY A 119 4.10 12.07 -1.96
CA GLY A 119 4.04 11.78 -0.54
C GLY A 119 4.92 10.62 -0.13
N ALA A 120 5.57 10.71 1.05
CA ALA A 120 6.27 9.63 1.73
C ALA A 120 5.75 9.46 3.15
N PHE A 121 5.72 8.20 3.66
CA PHE A 121 5.26 7.87 5.00
C PHE A 121 6.42 7.28 5.81
N ALA A 122 6.91 8.01 6.81
CA ALA A 122 8.13 7.71 7.54
C ALA A 122 7.82 7.31 9.00
N LEU A 123 7.41 6.04 9.19
CA LEU A 123 7.05 5.47 10.50
C LEU A 123 8.13 4.52 11.02
N SER A 124 8.47 3.49 10.24
CA SER A 124 9.33 2.38 10.66
C SER A 124 10.77 2.80 10.92
N GLU A 125 11.43 2.08 11.84
CA GLU A 125 12.81 2.28 12.24
C GLU A 125 13.54 0.92 12.32
N PRO A 126 14.89 0.88 12.41
CA PRO A 126 15.62 -0.39 12.50
C PRO A 126 15.10 -1.33 13.59
N GLN A 127 14.72 -0.80 14.75
CA GLN A 127 14.19 -1.55 15.89
C GLN A 127 12.67 -1.53 16.02
N ALA A 128 11.94 -0.71 15.21
CA ALA A 128 10.51 -0.49 15.31
C ALA A 128 9.82 -0.75 13.97
N GLY A 129 9.55 -2.01 13.67
CA GLY A 129 8.71 -2.46 12.55
C GLY A 129 7.32 -2.82 13.04
N SER A 130 7.13 -4.09 13.45
CA SER A 130 5.86 -4.58 14.00
C SER A 130 5.50 -3.93 15.33
N ASP A 131 6.49 -3.57 16.14
CA ASP A 131 6.30 -2.79 17.37
C ASP A 131 6.45 -1.28 17.09
N VAL A 132 5.38 -0.65 16.67
CA VAL A 132 5.32 0.80 16.45
C VAL A 132 5.54 1.58 17.76
N GLY A 133 5.25 0.97 18.91
CA GLY A 133 5.50 1.56 20.22
C GLY A 133 6.99 1.77 20.53
N ALA A 134 7.88 1.05 19.83
CA ALA A 134 9.34 1.13 19.98
C ALA A 134 10.01 2.24 19.14
N VAL A 135 9.24 3.07 18.41
CA VAL A 135 9.76 4.23 17.68
C VAL A 135 10.61 5.09 18.62
N ALA A 136 11.84 5.37 18.23
CA ALA A 136 12.84 6.10 19.03
C ALA A 136 13.22 7.46 18.43
N THR A 137 12.96 7.73 17.14
CA THR A 137 13.14 9.06 16.55
C THR A 137 12.52 10.10 17.47
N ALA A 138 13.34 11.07 17.92
CA ALA A 138 12.92 12.08 18.89
C ALA A 138 12.40 13.33 18.19
N ALA A 139 11.35 13.93 18.77
CA ALA A 139 10.91 15.27 18.46
C ALA A 139 11.10 16.15 19.69
N THR A 140 12.03 17.10 19.61
CA THR A 140 12.35 18.03 20.69
C THR A 140 11.75 19.40 20.37
N ARG A 141 11.14 20.06 21.36
CA ARG A 141 10.64 21.42 21.21
C ARG A 141 11.76 22.39 20.87
N ASP A 142 11.53 23.24 19.86
CA ASP A 142 12.42 24.32 19.43
C ASP A 142 11.59 25.58 19.16
N GLY A 143 11.48 26.45 20.16
CA GLY A 143 10.61 27.62 20.14
C GLY A 143 9.15 27.22 19.90
N ALA A 144 8.53 27.76 18.85
CA ALA A 144 7.17 27.43 18.44
C ALA A 144 7.06 26.15 17.59
N GLY A 145 8.21 25.50 17.27
CA GLY A 145 8.28 24.31 16.42
C GLY A 145 8.92 23.12 17.10
N TRP A 146 9.45 22.24 16.28
CA TRP A 146 10.07 20.98 16.68
C TRP A 146 11.33 20.69 15.88
N ARG A 147 12.25 19.92 16.46
CA ARG A 147 13.40 19.32 15.81
C ARG A 147 13.28 17.81 15.85
N LEU A 148 13.35 17.18 14.67
CA LEU A 148 13.32 15.72 14.55
C LEU A 148 14.74 15.17 14.41
N ALA A 149 15.08 14.14 15.19
CA ALA A 149 16.35 13.46 15.14
C ALA A 149 16.19 11.95 15.30
N GLY A 150 16.80 11.17 14.41
CA GLY A 150 16.72 9.71 14.41
C GLY A 150 16.91 9.11 13.01
N GLU A 151 16.45 7.89 12.82
CA GLU A 151 16.56 7.16 11.55
C GLU A 151 15.22 6.52 11.20
N LYS A 152 14.85 6.59 9.91
CA LYS A 152 13.69 5.90 9.36
C LYS A 152 14.10 4.86 8.33
N ARG A 153 13.38 3.74 8.30
CA ARG A 153 13.64 2.63 7.39
C ARG A 153 12.44 2.37 6.48
N TRP A 154 12.76 1.87 5.29
CA TRP A 154 11.79 1.43 4.29
C TRP A 154 10.79 2.52 3.90
N VAL A 155 11.29 3.74 3.71
CA VAL A 155 10.48 4.91 3.33
C VAL A 155 10.29 4.90 1.81
N THR A 156 9.12 4.46 1.36
CA THR A 156 8.73 4.52 -0.07
C THR A 156 8.61 5.97 -0.52
N ASN A 157 9.09 6.28 -1.71
CA ASN A 157 9.21 7.62 -2.28
C ASN A 157 10.16 8.56 -1.49
N GLY A 158 10.88 8.10 -0.49
CA GLY A 158 11.56 8.95 0.49
C GLY A 158 12.66 9.85 -0.04
N ALA A 159 13.25 9.56 -1.21
CA ALA A 159 14.25 10.42 -1.84
C ALA A 159 13.65 11.41 -2.85
N ARG A 160 12.43 11.13 -3.38
CA ARG A 160 11.74 11.98 -4.36
C ARG A 160 10.54 12.73 -3.79
N ALA A 161 10.15 12.44 -2.55
CA ALA A 161 8.98 13.06 -1.94
C ALA A 161 9.14 14.58 -1.80
N GLY A 162 8.05 15.31 -2.02
CA GLY A 162 7.93 16.74 -1.70
C GLY A 162 7.25 16.96 -0.34
N LEU A 163 6.58 15.91 0.21
CA LEU A 163 5.98 15.94 1.53
C LEU A 163 6.16 14.57 2.21
N ALA A 164 6.61 14.57 3.46
CA ALA A 164 6.63 13.36 4.29
C ALA A 164 5.75 13.51 5.53
N VAL A 165 4.97 12.47 5.85
CA VAL A 165 4.35 12.29 7.17
C VAL A 165 5.35 11.50 8.01
N ALA A 166 6.02 12.16 8.94
CA ALA A 166 7.04 11.57 9.80
C ALA A 166 6.54 11.43 11.24
N PHE A 167 6.80 10.28 11.85
CA PHE A 167 6.40 10.00 13.22
C PHE A 167 7.62 10.05 14.15
N ALA A 168 7.50 10.78 15.24
CA ALA A 168 8.58 10.94 16.20
C ALA A 168 8.04 11.07 17.63
N ARG A 169 8.84 10.62 18.59
CA ARG A 169 8.51 10.61 20.02
C ARG A 169 8.57 12.02 20.61
N THR A 170 7.45 12.49 21.13
CA THR A 170 7.29 13.82 21.75
C THR A 170 7.41 13.78 23.28
N GLY A 171 7.46 12.58 23.86
CA GLY A 171 7.57 12.35 25.30
C GLY A 171 7.60 10.86 25.62
N ASP A 172 7.59 10.49 26.89
CA ASP A 172 7.53 9.08 27.29
C ASP A 172 6.22 8.45 26.76
N ARG A 173 6.36 7.39 25.94
CA ARG A 173 5.25 6.68 25.29
C ARG A 173 4.31 7.55 24.44
N LYS A 174 4.72 8.78 24.08
CA LYS A 174 3.93 9.70 23.25
C LYS A 174 4.56 9.84 21.89
N LEU A 175 3.76 9.70 20.85
CA LEU A 175 4.16 9.84 19.45
C LEU A 175 3.42 11.00 18.82
N GLY A 176 4.15 11.86 18.10
CA GLY A 176 3.59 12.91 17.25
C GLY A 176 3.69 12.53 15.77
N ALA A 177 2.82 13.12 14.97
CA ALA A 177 2.86 13.07 13.51
C ALA A 177 3.22 14.45 12.96
N PHE A 178 4.18 14.52 12.07
CA PHE A 178 4.79 15.75 11.56
C PHE A 178 4.75 15.79 10.04
N LEU A 179 4.30 16.90 9.48
CA LEU A 179 4.33 17.19 8.05
C LEU A 179 5.67 17.85 7.71
N VAL A 180 6.56 17.11 7.07
CA VAL A 180 7.88 17.57 6.66
C VAL A 180 7.85 17.91 5.18
N GLU A 181 7.88 19.20 4.84
CA GLU A 181 8.02 19.65 3.46
C GLU A 181 9.46 19.45 2.99
N LEU A 182 9.63 18.82 1.83
CA LEU A 182 10.93 18.46 1.27
C LEU A 182 11.25 19.25 -0.01
N PRO A 183 12.54 19.56 -0.25
CA PRO A 183 13.71 19.19 0.54
C PRO A 183 13.78 19.98 1.86
N ALA A 184 14.23 19.32 2.94
CA ALA A 184 14.42 19.93 4.25
C ALA A 184 15.85 19.70 4.76
N ALA A 185 16.48 20.70 5.38
CA ALA A 185 17.78 20.54 6.00
C ALA A 185 17.73 19.49 7.12
N GLY A 186 18.65 18.55 7.10
CA GLY A 186 18.70 17.43 8.04
C GLY A 186 17.84 16.21 7.65
N TRP A 187 17.04 16.27 6.58
CA TRP A 187 16.42 15.08 5.97
C TRP A 187 17.35 14.53 4.91
N THR A 188 17.98 13.39 5.18
CA THR A 188 18.96 12.80 4.28
C THR A 188 18.60 11.37 3.93
N PRO A 189 18.12 11.09 2.71
CA PRO A 189 18.06 9.72 2.21
C PRO A 189 19.47 9.13 2.16
N THR A 190 19.68 7.99 2.85
CA THR A 190 21.04 7.41 3.01
C THR A 190 21.27 6.22 2.09
N ASN A 191 20.41 5.20 2.19
CA ASN A 191 20.54 3.98 1.43
C ASN A 191 19.28 3.72 0.63
N ARG A 192 19.45 3.34 -0.63
CA ARG A 192 18.40 2.69 -1.39
C ARG A 192 18.41 1.21 -1.05
N GLU A 193 17.27 0.70 -0.57
CA GLU A 193 17.14 -0.68 -0.13
C GLU A 193 17.18 -1.65 -1.32
N LEU A 194 17.97 -2.71 -1.22
CA LEU A 194 18.06 -3.76 -2.24
C LEU A 194 16.96 -4.81 -1.99
N THR A 195 15.76 -4.47 -2.38
CA THR A 195 14.57 -5.30 -2.17
C THR A 195 14.54 -6.54 -3.08
N MET A 196 13.86 -7.59 -2.62
CA MET A 196 13.61 -8.82 -3.41
C MET A 196 12.63 -8.55 -4.56
N GLY A 197 11.50 -7.94 -4.28
CA GLY A 197 10.46 -7.49 -5.20
C GLY A 197 10.23 -5.98 -5.09
N PHE A 198 9.23 -5.45 -5.80
CA PHE A 198 8.96 -4.01 -5.88
C PHE A 198 10.19 -3.17 -6.24
N ARG A 199 11.08 -3.72 -7.03
CA ARG A 199 12.42 -3.14 -7.25
C ARG A 199 12.37 -1.77 -7.92
N GLY A 200 11.36 -1.52 -8.77
CA GLY A 200 11.14 -0.23 -9.39
C GLY A 200 10.76 0.85 -8.38
N SER A 201 10.03 0.50 -7.31
CA SER A 201 9.66 1.44 -6.26
C SER A 201 10.89 1.87 -5.46
N GLU A 202 11.04 3.18 -5.31
CA GLU A 202 12.13 3.72 -4.52
C GLU A 202 11.81 3.59 -3.03
N THR A 203 12.54 2.72 -2.36
CA THR A 203 12.46 2.53 -0.91
C THR A 203 13.83 2.85 -0.31
N VAL A 204 13.88 3.80 0.61
CA VAL A 204 15.12 4.31 1.18
C VAL A 204 15.11 4.27 2.71
N SER A 205 16.32 4.29 3.29
CA SER A 205 16.52 4.72 4.67
C SER A 205 16.70 6.23 4.70
N VAL A 206 16.27 6.88 5.78
CA VAL A 206 16.36 8.33 5.95
C VAL A 206 16.95 8.65 7.31
N GLU A 207 18.03 9.42 7.32
CA GLU A 207 18.57 10.04 8.54
C GLU A 207 17.89 11.39 8.78
N LEU A 208 17.50 11.63 10.03
CA LEU A 208 16.91 12.87 10.52
C LEU A 208 17.90 13.52 11.50
N SER A 209 18.61 14.56 11.04
CA SER A 209 19.63 15.26 11.80
C SER A 209 19.16 16.66 12.19
N GLY A 210 18.18 16.73 13.12
CA GLY A 210 17.62 17.99 13.59
C GLY A 210 16.71 18.69 12.57
N VAL A 211 15.91 17.93 11.84
CA VAL A 211 14.94 18.47 10.86
C VAL A 211 13.97 19.42 11.56
N ALA A 212 13.96 20.68 11.12
CA ALA A 212 13.07 21.69 11.68
C ALA A 212 11.65 21.53 11.14
N VAL A 213 10.66 21.44 12.04
CA VAL A 213 9.25 21.39 11.69
C VAL A 213 8.51 22.49 12.43
N PRO A 214 7.88 23.45 11.73
CA PRO A 214 7.05 24.47 12.36
C PRO A 214 5.91 23.87 13.16
N GLY A 215 5.49 24.51 14.24
CA GLY A 215 4.34 24.03 15.03
C GLY A 215 3.04 23.92 14.23
N THR A 216 2.89 24.75 13.19
CA THR A 216 1.78 24.70 12.24
C THR A 216 1.80 23.47 11.31
N ARG A 217 2.87 22.69 11.33
CA ARG A 217 3.04 21.45 10.55
C ARG A 217 2.98 20.18 11.43
N VAL A 218 2.54 20.30 12.68
CA VAL A 218 2.14 19.14 13.49
C VAL A 218 0.75 18.70 13.02
N LEU A 219 0.61 17.41 12.74
CA LEU A 219 -0.65 16.83 12.28
C LEU A 219 -1.47 16.37 13.50
N GLY A 220 -2.61 16.97 13.70
CA GLY A 220 -3.44 16.74 14.87
C GLY A 220 -2.77 17.24 16.19
N ASP A 221 -3.06 16.57 17.30
CA ASP A 221 -2.41 16.83 18.58
C ASP A 221 -0.99 16.21 18.60
N PRO A 222 0.03 16.87 19.17
CA PRO A 222 1.40 16.35 19.25
C PRO A 222 1.55 14.97 19.92
N GLU A 223 0.54 14.50 20.64
CA GLU A 223 0.53 13.21 21.33
C GLU A 223 -0.37 12.17 20.64
N SER A 224 -1.06 12.54 19.56
CA SER A 224 -2.02 11.67 18.85
C SER A 224 -1.39 10.84 17.72
N GLY A 225 -0.07 10.93 17.50
CA GLY A 225 0.60 10.31 16.36
C GLY A 225 0.44 8.79 16.30
N PHE A 226 0.38 8.08 17.44
CA PHE A 226 0.13 6.63 17.42
C PHE A 226 -1.25 6.31 16.84
N ARG A 227 -2.29 7.02 17.24
CA ARG A 227 -3.64 6.85 16.71
C ARG A 227 -3.68 7.18 15.23
N ILE A 228 -3.08 8.30 14.82
CA ILE A 228 -2.98 8.71 13.41
C ILE A 228 -2.27 7.64 12.58
N ALA A 229 -1.15 7.07 13.08
CA ALA A 229 -0.43 6.01 12.41
C ALA A 229 -1.30 4.74 12.23
N MET A 230 -2.03 4.32 13.25
CA MET A 230 -2.88 3.13 13.17
C MET A 230 -4.04 3.33 12.19
N GLU A 231 -4.71 4.48 12.22
CA GLU A 231 -5.78 4.82 11.28
C GLU A 231 -5.26 4.89 9.83
N ALA A 232 -4.07 5.48 9.61
CA ALA A 232 -3.43 5.50 8.29
C ALA A 232 -3.10 4.08 7.80
N LEU A 233 -2.57 3.21 8.68
CA LEU A 233 -2.26 1.83 8.35
C LEU A 233 -3.52 1.01 8.04
N ASP A 234 -4.65 1.25 8.70
CA ASP A 234 -5.90 0.55 8.37
C ASP A 234 -6.38 0.92 6.95
N GLN A 235 -6.27 2.19 6.55
CA GLN A 235 -6.53 2.64 5.18
C GLN A 235 -5.54 2.02 4.18
N GLY A 236 -4.25 2.08 4.49
CA GLY A 236 -3.18 1.54 3.65
C GLY A 236 -3.31 0.03 3.43
N ARG A 237 -3.70 -0.74 4.46
CA ARG A 237 -3.93 -2.19 4.37
C ARG A 237 -4.99 -2.56 3.34
N VAL A 238 -6.08 -1.79 3.25
CA VAL A 238 -7.10 -2.05 2.22
C VAL A 238 -6.56 -1.74 0.82
N GLY A 239 -5.80 -0.64 0.66
CA GLY A 239 -5.09 -0.32 -0.58
C GLY A 239 -4.09 -1.41 -0.98
N LEU A 240 -3.33 -1.92 -0.01
CA LEU A 240 -2.39 -3.02 -0.25
C LEU A 240 -3.09 -4.34 -0.60
N ALA A 241 -4.27 -4.60 -0.03
CA ALA A 241 -5.08 -5.75 -0.44
C ALA A 241 -5.48 -5.66 -1.92
N ALA A 242 -5.87 -4.47 -2.41
CA ALA A 242 -6.16 -4.25 -3.83
C ALA A 242 -4.91 -4.46 -4.71
N GLN A 243 -3.74 -3.99 -4.28
CA GLN A 243 -2.47 -4.29 -4.97
C GLN A 243 -2.20 -5.79 -5.06
N ALA A 244 -2.33 -6.51 -3.96
CA ALA A 244 -2.12 -7.95 -3.92
C ALA A 244 -3.09 -8.69 -4.86
N VAL A 245 -4.36 -8.26 -4.92
CA VAL A 245 -5.33 -8.77 -5.90
C VAL A 245 -4.88 -8.49 -7.33
N GLY A 246 -4.36 -7.29 -7.62
CA GLY A 246 -3.83 -6.93 -8.95
C GLY A 246 -2.68 -7.83 -9.37
N ILE A 247 -1.71 -8.09 -8.47
CA ILE A 247 -0.60 -9.04 -8.70
C ILE A 247 -1.13 -10.45 -8.98
N ALA A 248 -2.08 -10.94 -8.16
CA ALA A 248 -2.67 -12.27 -8.31
C ALA A 248 -3.43 -12.41 -9.64
N ARG A 249 -4.17 -11.36 -10.05
CA ARG A 249 -4.84 -11.32 -11.36
C ARG A 249 -3.86 -11.40 -12.52
N ALA A 250 -2.78 -10.60 -12.47
CA ALA A 250 -1.73 -10.64 -13.48
C ALA A 250 -1.10 -12.03 -13.60
N ALA A 251 -0.77 -12.65 -12.46
CA ALA A 251 -0.19 -13.99 -12.43
C ALA A 251 -1.13 -15.05 -13.01
N LEU A 252 -2.42 -15.01 -12.66
CA LEU A 252 -3.43 -15.91 -13.22
C LEU A 252 -3.60 -15.71 -14.73
N GLU A 253 -3.70 -14.48 -15.21
CA GLU A 253 -3.84 -14.20 -16.66
C GLU A 253 -2.64 -14.70 -17.45
N HIS A 254 -1.42 -14.47 -16.95
CA HIS A 254 -0.21 -15.02 -17.57
C HIS A 254 -0.22 -16.55 -17.59
N ALA A 255 -0.60 -17.20 -16.49
CA ALA A 255 -0.68 -18.65 -16.40
C ALA A 255 -1.69 -19.25 -17.39
N VAL A 256 -2.87 -18.61 -17.52
CA VAL A 256 -3.91 -19.02 -18.48
C VAL A 256 -3.40 -18.90 -19.92
N MET A 257 -2.84 -17.74 -20.28
CA MET A 257 -2.34 -17.50 -21.65
C MET A 257 -1.20 -18.47 -22.01
N TYR A 258 -0.28 -18.68 -21.07
CA TYR A 258 0.81 -19.62 -21.27
C TYR A 258 0.30 -21.06 -21.42
N ALA A 259 -0.64 -21.49 -20.57
CA ALA A 259 -1.19 -22.84 -20.64
C ALA A 259 -1.93 -23.13 -21.96
N LEU A 260 -2.58 -22.11 -22.52
CA LEU A 260 -3.26 -22.23 -23.83
C LEU A 260 -2.28 -22.29 -25.00
N GLY A 261 -1.14 -21.60 -24.94
CA GLY A 261 -0.18 -21.52 -26.02
C GLY A 261 0.96 -22.55 -25.97
N ARG A 262 1.30 -23.05 -24.75
CA ARG A 262 2.38 -24.00 -24.56
C ARG A 262 1.94 -25.41 -24.86
N GLU A 263 2.63 -26.10 -25.81
CA GLU A 263 2.38 -27.50 -26.12
C GLU A 263 3.43 -28.43 -25.53
N GLN A 264 2.97 -29.52 -24.99
CA GLN A 264 3.77 -30.72 -24.63
C GLN A 264 2.92 -31.97 -24.82
N PHE A 265 3.55 -33.09 -25.19
CA PHE A 265 2.88 -34.34 -25.54
C PHE A 265 1.78 -34.14 -26.60
N ASP A 266 2.12 -33.35 -27.63
CA ASP A 266 1.31 -33.04 -28.81
C ASP A 266 -0.03 -32.34 -28.53
N GLN A 267 -0.11 -31.60 -27.44
CA GLN A 267 -1.30 -30.80 -27.07
C GLN A 267 -0.95 -29.63 -26.17
N PRO A 268 -1.80 -28.56 -26.14
CA PRO A 268 -1.67 -27.48 -25.15
C PRO A 268 -1.71 -28.03 -23.73
N ILE A 269 -0.85 -27.51 -22.84
CA ILE A 269 -0.79 -27.96 -21.44
C ILE A 269 -2.09 -27.68 -20.68
N ALA A 270 -2.92 -26.71 -21.13
CA ALA A 270 -4.25 -26.47 -20.62
C ALA A 270 -5.19 -27.70 -20.68
N ARG A 271 -4.87 -28.72 -21.47
CA ARG A 271 -5.65 -29.96 -21.55
C ARG A 271 -5.33 -30.99 -20.47
N PHE A 272 -4.25 -30.77 -19.70
CA PHE A 272 -3.89 -31.69 -18.62
C PHE A 272 -4.69 -31.36 -17.35
N GLY A 273 -5.29 -32.37 -16.73
CA GLY A 273 -6.13 -32.22 -15.55
C GLY A 273 -5.43 -31.51 -14.37
N GLY A 274 -4.13 -31.79 -14.14
CA GLY A 274 -3.37 -31.10 -13.09
C GLY A 274 -3.16 -29.59 -13.36
N ILE A 275 -3.07 -29.17 -14.63
CA ILE A 275 -3.02 -27.74 -14.99
C ILE A 275 -4.41 -27.07 -14.79
N GLN A 276 -5.48 -27.78 -15.21
CA GLN A 276 -6.85 -27.29 -15.03
C GLN A 276 -7.20 -27.11 -13.55
N GLU A 277 -6.80 -28.06 -12.70
CA GLU A 277 -6.98 -27.96 -11.24
C GLU A 277 -6.28 -26.73 -10.66
N LYS A 278 -4.99 -26.49 -11.03
CA LYS A 278 -4.25 -25.29 -10.62
C LYS A 278 -4.94 -24.01 -11.04
N LEU A 279 -5.30 -23.87 -12.31
CA LEU A 279 -5.97 -22.68 -12.84
C LEU A 279 -7.33 -22.43 -12.17
N ALA A 280 -8.11 -23.48 -11.90
CA ALA A 280 -9.38 -23.37 -11.20
C ALA A 280 -9.20 -22.89 -9.75
N GLU A 281 -8.22 -23.43 -9.02
CA GLU A 281 -7.93 -23.01 -7.66
C GLU A 281 -7.36 -21.60 -7.60
N MET A 282 -6.49 -21.20 -8.55
CA MET A 282 -6.02 -19.82 -8.70
C MET A 282 -7.20 -18.86 -8.89
N ALA A 283 -8.10 -19.15 -9.83
CA ALA A 283 -9.27 -18.32 -10.13
C ALA A 283 -10.20 -18.20 -8.89
N ARG A 284 -10.45 -19.31 -8.19
CA ARG A 284 -11.26 -19.32 -6.97
C ARG A 284 -10.68 -18.42 -5.89
N ARG A 285 -9.37 -18.51 -5.62
CA ARG A 285 -8.68 -17.71 -4.61
C ARG A 285 -8.67 -16.24 -4.97
N VAL A 286 -8.33 -15.89 -6.21
CA VAL A 286 -8.35 -14.50 -6.70
C VAL A 286 -9.75 -13.88 -6.55
N THR A 287 -10.79 -14.63 -6.94
CA THR A 287 -12.17 -14.15 -6.80
C THR A 287 -12.54 -13.90 -5.35
N ALA A 288 -12.22 -14.83 -4.45
CA ALA A 288 -12.51 -14.68 -3.02
C ALA A 288 -11.76 -13.50 -2.40
N ALA A 289 -10.46 -13.37 -2.67
CA ALA A 289 -9.65 -12.26 -2.17
C ALA A 289 -10.16 -10.90 -2.65
N ARG A 290 -10.55 -10.81 -3.93
CA ARG A 290 -11.13 -9.61 -4.52
C ARG A 290 -12.42 -9.19 -3.84
N LEU A 291 -13.33 -10.13 -3.59
CA LEU A 291 -14.60 -9.86 -2.91
C LEU A 291 -14.39 -9.37 -1.48
N VAL A 292 -13.46 -9.98 -0.74
CA VAL A 292 -13.11 -9.56 0.63
C VAL A 292 -12.49 -8.16 0.63
N THR A 293 -11.61 -7.86 -0.35
CA THR A 293 -10.99 -6.54 -0.50
C THR A 293 -12.02 -5.46 -0.80
N HIS A 294 -12.93 -5.71 -1.74
CA HIS A 294 -14.02 -4.76 -2.07
C HIS A 294 -14.98 -4.55 -0.89
N HIS A 295 -15.25 -5.60 -0.10
CA HIS A 295 -16.05 -5.48 1.11
C HIS A 295 -15.36 -4.59 2.17
N ALA A 296 -14.05 -4.73 2.34
CA ALA A 296 -13.29 -3.85 3.23
C ALA A 296 -13.27 -2.40 2.71
N GLY A 297 -13.21 -2.20 1.38
CA GLY A 297 -13.31 -0.88 0.76
C GLY A 297 -14.61 -0.14 1.10
N ALA A 298 -15.73 -0.83 1.10
CA ALA A 298 -17.00 -0.23 1.51
C ALA A 298 -16.94 0.29 2.96
N ALA A 299 -16.23 -0.42 3.84
CA ALA A 299 -16.08 -0.01 5.25
C ALA A 299 -15.20 1.24 5.45
N MET A 300 -14.35 1.60 4.48
CA MET A 300 -13.53 2.82 4.57
C MET A 300 -14.38 4.10 4.52
N ALA A 301 -15.56 4.05 3.90
CA ALA A 301 -16.50 5.17 3.83
C ALA A 301 -17.40 5.28 5.07
N GLU A 302 -17.43 4.25 5.91
CA GLU A 302 -18.32 4.18 7.08
C GLU A 302 -17.52 4.43 8.35
N GLU A 303 -18.09 5.17 9.32
CA GLU A 303 -17.58 5.21 10.69
C GLU A 303 -18.02 3.93 11.42
N ILE A 304 -17.30 2.85 11.18
CA ILE A 304 -17.55 1.59 11.87
C ILE A 304 -16.74 1.56 13.16
N GLY A 305 -17.44 1.31 14.28
CA GLY A 305 -16.89 1.24 15.63
C GLY A 305 -15.81 0.17 15.81
N SER A 306 -15.59 -0.28 17.04
CA SER A 306 -14.66 -1.36 17.37
C SER A 306 -15.33 -2.74 17.25
N GLY A 307 -14.52 -3.81 17.20
CA GLY A 307 -14.99 -5.19 17.16
C GLY A 307 -14.85 -5.86 15.78
N PRO A 308 -15.50 -7.02 15.60
CA PRO A 308 -15.32 -7.85 14.39
C PRO A 308 -15.69 -7.15 13.07
N ASP A 309 -16.60 -6.18 13.14
CA ASP A 309 -17.06 -5.40 11.98
C ASP A 309 -16.33 -4.07 11.81
N SER A 310 -15.33 -3.76 12.65
CA SER A 310 -14.53 -2.55 12.55
C SER A 310 -13.73 -2.48 11.24
N LEU A 311 -13.39 -1.26 10.80
CA LEU A 311 -12.46 -1.07 9.69
C LEU A 311 -11.14 -1.79 9.96
N THR A 312 -10.62 -1.74 11.19
CA THR A 312 -9.38 -2.42 11.59
C THR A 312 -9.45 -3.94 11.35
N ALA A 313 -10.56 -4.59 11.73
CA ALA A 313 -10.74 -6.03 11.50
C ALA A 313 -10.86 -6.34 10.00
N ARG A 314 -11.72 -5.61 9.28
CA ARG A 314 -11.96 -5.83 7.84
C ARG A 314 -10.71 -5.56 7.00
N ALA A 315 -9.94 -4.51 7.30
CA ALA A 315 -8.68 -4.20 6.65
C ALA A 315 -7.63 -5.28 6.89
N ALA A 316 -7.51 -5.78 8.13
CA ALA A 316 -6.60 -6.87 8.45
C ALA A 316 -6.98 -8.18 7.75
N ILE A 317 -8.27 -8.54 7.70
CA ILE A 317 -8.78 -9.71 6.99
C ILE A 317 -8.52 -9.59 5.49
N ALA A 318 -8.83 -8.44 4.89
CA ALA A 318 -8.65 -8.21 3.46
C ALA A 318 -7.18 -8.33 3.06
N LYS A 319 -6.29 -7.64 3.77
CA LYS A 319 -4.86 -7.65 3.48
C LYS A 319 -4.26 -9.04 3.66
N LEU A 320 -4.57 -9.73 4.74
CA LEU A 320 -4.09 -11.10 4.99
C LEU A 320 -4.53 -12.04 3.88
N THR A 321 -5.84 -12.04 3.55
CA THR A 321 -6.40 -12.90 2.51
C THR A 321 -5.79 -12.61 1.14
N ALA A 322 -5.68 -11.33 0.77
CA ALA A 322 -5.18 -10.94 -0.54
C ALA A 322 -3.68 -11.21 -0.70
N SER A 323 -2.86 -10.90 0.31
CA SER A 323 -1.41 -11.12 0.24
C SER A 323 -1.03 -12.60 0.19
N GLU A 324 -1.66 -13.45 1.00
CA GLU A 324 -1.43 -14.90 0.95
C GLU A 324 -1.94 -15.52 -0.37
N THR A 325 -3.05 -15.00 -0.90
CA THR A 325 -3.54 -15.38 -2.23
C THR A 325 -2.54 -14.99 -3.31
N ALA A 326 -2.02 -13.76 -3.30
CA ALA A 326 -1.07 -13.29 -4.30
C ALA A 326 0.21 -14.13 -4.31
N SER A 327 0.76 -14.43 -3.14
CA SER A 327 1.95 -15.28 -3.02
C SER A 327 1.70 -16.68 -3.57
N TRP A 328 0.59 -17.31 -3.20
CA TRP A 328 0.26 -18.65 -3.66
C TRP A 328 -0.01 -18.69 -5.19
N VAL A 329 -0.79 -17.72 -5.71
CA VAL A 329 -1.14 -17.66 -7.14
C VAL A 329 0.10 -17.38 -8.00
N ALA A 330 0.99 -16.49 -7.55
CA ALA A 330 2.22 -16.19 -8.27
C ALA A 330 3.19 -17.38 -8.27
N ASP A 331 3.30 -18.15 -7.18
CA ASP A 331 4.06 -19.39 -7.11
C ASP A 331 3.52 -20.44 -8.09
N GLU A 332 2.21 -20.65 -8.12
CA GLU A 332 1.58 -21.57 -9.07
C GLU A 332 1.73 -21.11 -10.53
N ALA A 333 1.76 -19.81 -10.78
CA ALA A 333 2.05 -19.30 -12.12
C ALA A 333 3.47 -19.66 -12.58
N VAL A 334 4.47 -19.46 -11.71
CA VAL A 334 5.86 -19.90 -11.97
C VAL A 334 5.90 -21.41 -12.22
N GLN A 335 5.19 -22.20 -11.44
CA GLN A 335 5.13 -23.67 -11.60
C GLN A 335 4.49 -24.07 -12.93
N ILE A 336 3.41 -23.41 -13.39
CA ILE A 336 2.75 -23.67 -14.70
C ILE A 336 3.69 -23.35 -15.86
N PHE A 337 4.49 -22.28 -15.75
CA PHE A 337 5.50 -21.93 -16.75
C PHE A 337 6.69 -22.90 -16.78
N GLY A 338 6.90 -23.69 -15.71
CA GLY A 338 8.00 -24.63 -15.60
C GLY A 338 9.36 -23.92 -15.68
N GLY A 339 10.32 -24.44 -16.45
CA GLY A 339 11.65 -23.84 -16.59
C GLY A 339 11.62 -22.38 -17.06
N TYR A 340 10.68 -22.02 -17.92
CA TYR A 340 10.51 -20.63 -18.37
C TYR A 340 10.04 -19.69 -17.26
N GLY A 341 9.24 -20.18 -16.30
CA GLY A 341 8.82 -19.38 -15.14
C GLY A 341 9.95 -19.00 -14.19
N TYR A 342 11.07 -19.73 -14.24
CA TYR A 342 12.27 -19.46 -13.45
C TYR A 342 13.22 -18.45 -14.11
N MET A 343 12.93 -18.05 -15.36
CA MET A 343 13.75 -17.13 -16.15
C MET A 343 13.17 -15.71 -16.10
N ARG A 344 14.06 -14.70 -16.02
CA ARG A 344 13.68 -13.28 -15.96
C ARG A 344 13.08 -12.72 -17.26
N ASP A 345 13.13 -13.49 -18.35
CA ASP A 345 12.49 -13.12 -19.61
C ASP A 345 10.95 -13.18 -19.54
N TYR A 346 10.41 -13.81 -18.49
CA TYR A 346 8.98 -13.97 -18.28
C TYR A 346 8.54 -13.26 -16.98
N PRO A 347 7.34 -12.65 -16.97
CA PRO A 347 6.95 -11.77 -15.88
C PRO A 347 6.60 -12.49 -14.56
N VAL A 348 6.34 -13.80 -14.60
CA VAL A 348 5.81 -14.54 -13.44
C VAL A 348 6.78 -14.62 -12.26
N GLU A 349 8.10 -14.67 -12.51
CA GLU A 349 9.10 -14.64 -11.45
C GLU A 349 9.12 -13.28 -10.72
N LYS A 350 8.92 -12.18 -11.47
CA LYS A 350 8.78 -10.84 -10.88
C LYS A 350 7.52 -10.76 -10.03
N LEU A 351 6.39 -11.25 -10.52
CA LEU A 351 5.13 -11.26 -9.76
C LEU A 351 5.25 -12.06 -8.46
N MET A 352 6.00 -13.18 -8.46
CA MET A 352 6.27 -13.95 -7.26
C MET A 352 7.13 -13.16 -6.24
N ARG A 353 8.17 -12.46 -6.71
CA ARG A 353 9.00 -11.62 -5.84
C ARG A 353 8.21 -10.45 -5.25
N ASP A 354 7.36 -9.82 -6.04
CA ASP A 354 6.52 -8.71 -5.62
C ASP A 354 5.44 -9.18 -4.63
N ALA A 355 4.76 -10.29 -4.94
CA ALA A 355 3.73 -10.85 -4.07
C ALA A 355 4.24 -11.07 -2.63
N LYS A 356 5.47 -11.57 -2.46
CA LYS A 356 6.05 -11.82 -1.14
C LYS A 356 6.15 -10.55 -0.28
N GLY A 357 6.42 -9.41 -0.87
CA GLY A 357 6.45 -8.12 -0.17
C GLY A 357 5.12 -7.80 0.49
N THR A 358 4.00 -8.12 -0.18
CA THR A 358 2.65 -7.82 0.33
C THR A 358 2.30 -8.55 1.63
N GLU A 359 2.95 -9.67 1.97
CA GLU A 359 2.79 -10.36 3.25
C GLU A 359 3.53 -9.68 4.41
N ILE A 360 4.49 -8.79 4.10
CA ILE A 360 5.46 -8.27 5.07
C ILE A 360 5.15 -6.83 5.48
N PHE A 361 5.08 -5.89 4.52
CA PHE A 361 4.88 -4.49 4.85
C PHE A 361 3.42 -4.17 5.20
N GLU A 362 3.21 -3.03 5.88
CA GLU A 362 1.93 -2.60 6.49
C GLU A 362 1.33 -3.61 7.49
N GLY A 363 2.20 -4.39 8.11
CA GLY A 363 1.89 -5.43 9.09
C GLY A 363 2.05 -6.83 8.51
N THR A 364 2.95 -7.62 9.12
CA THR A 364 3.17 -9.01 8.68
C THR A 364 1.89 -9.84 8.84
N SER A 365 1.80 -10.95 8.10
CA SER A 365 0.67 -11.89 8.21
C SER A 365 0.41 -12.32 9.64
N GLU A 366 1.46 -12.49 10.47
CA GLU A 366 1.36 -12.84 11.89
C GLU A 366 0.73 -11.71 12.71
N ILE A 367 1.17 -10.46 12.49
CA ILE A 367 0.59 -9.29 13.16
C ILE A 367 -0.89 -9.12 12.80
N LEU A 368 -1.26 -9.32 11.54
CA LEU A 368 -2.66 -9.21 11.12
C LEU A 368 -3.54 -10.28 11.78
N ARG A 369 -3.04 -11.51 11.95
CA ARG A 369 -3.76 -12.55 12.71
C ARG A 369 -3.99 -12.14 14.16
N LEU A 370 -3.00 -11.49 14.80
CA LEU A 370 -3.17 -10.94 16.15
C LEU A 370 -4.20 -9.80 16.18
N VAL A 371 -4.18 -8.92 15.18
CA VAL A 371 -5.18 -7.83 15.06
C VAL A 371 -6.58 -8.41 14.92
N ILE A 372 -6.78 -9.37 14.01
CA ILE A 372 -8.07 -10.02 13.79
C ILE A 372 -8.57 -10.70 15.08
N ALA A 373 -7.70 -11.47 15.75
CA ALA A 373 -8.05 -12.16 16.99
C ALA A 373 -8.44 -11.16 18.10
N ARG A 374 -7.69 -10.05 18.23
CA ARG A 374 -7.99 -8.99 19.19
C ARG A 374 -9.35 -8.36 18.95
N GLU A 375 -9.67 -8.01 17.71
CA GLU A 375 -10.97 -7.39 17.38
C GLU A 375 -12.12 -8.38 17.55
N LEU A 376 -11.92 -9.67 17.21
CA LEU A 376 -12.90 -10.73 17.43
C LEU A 376 -13.23 -10.96 18.91
N LEU A 377 -12.22 -10.88 19.78
CA LEU A 377 -12.37 -11.17 21.21
C LEU A 377 -12.79 -9.94 22.03
N ARG A 378 -12.77 -8.74 21.45
CA ARG A 378 -13.00 -7.46 22.18
C ARG A 378 -14.34 -7.41 22.89
N ASP A 379 -15.40 -7.92 22.28
CA ASP A 379 -16.77 -7.88 22.79
C ASP A 379 -17.16 -9.10 23.63
N HIS A 380 -16.21 -10.05 23.83
CA HIS A 380 -16.41 -11.19 24.68
C HIS A 380 -15.83 -10.91 26.08
N PRO A 381 -16.68 -10.79 27.15
CA PRO A 381 -16.18 -10.64 28.52
C PRO A 381 -15.27 -11.83 28.86
N SER A 382 -14.10 -11.52 29.40
CA SER A 382 -13.15 -12.55 29.83
C SER A 382 -13.87 -13.56 30.71
N THR A 383 -13.71 -14.85 30.42
CA THR A 383 -14.29 -15.98 31.17
C THR A 383 -13.83 -16.04 32.64
N THR A 384 -12.98 -15.12 33.08
CA THR A 384 -12.52 -14.96 34.46
C THR A 384 -13.57 -14.37 35.42
N ASP A 385 -14.69 -13.81 34.94
CA ASP A 385 -15.73 -13.23 35.80
C ASP A 385 -16.96 -14.14 36.02
N ARG A 386 -16.95 -15.34 35.47
CA ARG A 386 -17.91 -16.38 35.87
C ARG A 386 -17.41 -17.03 37.14
N ARG A 387 -17.53 -16.34 38.27
CA ARG A 387 -17.55 -17.03 39.55
C ARG A 387 -18.76 -17.94 39.55
N VAL A 388 -18.46 -19.25 39.57
CA VAL A 388 -19.42 -20.31 39.82
C VAL A 388 -20.17 -19.90 41.09
N THR A 389 -21.43 -19.51 40.96
CA THR A 389 -22.41 -19.52 42.07
C THR A 389 -23.12 -20.88 42.07
#